data_5f447774de29dcaa919faa3b8a834bb0
#
_entry.id   5f447774de29dcaa919faa3b8a834bb0
#
_cell.length_a   1.000
_cell.length_b   1.000
_cell.length_c   1.000
_cell.angle_alpha   90.00
_cell.angle_beta   90.00
_cell.angle_gamma   90.00
#
_symmetry.space_group_name_H-M   'P 1'
#
loop_
_entity.id
_entity.type
_entity.pdbx_description
1 polymer ?
#
loop_
_entity_poly.entity_id
_entity_poly.type
_entity_poly.pdbx_seq_one_letter_code
_entity_poly.pdbx_strand_id
1 'polypeptide(L)'
;MMFKNLLMITALLVLVSCGDKTKVEAIKLATGSVESTVTTINSGTVEAQSQAELAFGTVGRIARIYVSLGSTVKNGKIIAELENADLKAVYNEAEKELGRAEELYKNGLVSIANLDSAKRAREVARLNYEKTVMKAPFDGMITAMDLKVGEFYQSATSLDKKPAVQIIDLKKRIIKGEIDEVDLQKVAIGYSARVKIPAMKNQVFQAKVTNVVPFVSTAKDQDRTSQIELEITDSKSENGKEVLIPVGASADVEIISETKDNVKILPTSVLIGTGKIRNLYKIIDGKLKKSEVKLGLGNYERAEILEGVAPADLIARPLSGTELSDGMKVEVTEKAWP
;
A
#
# COMPACT_ATOMS: atom_id res chain seq x y z
N MET A 1 43.92 -52.34 -73.78
CA MET A 1 43.65 -53.78 -73.62
C MET A 1 43.66 -54.07 -72.12
N MET A 2 42.65 -54.73 -71.63
CA MET A 2 42.39 -55.24 -70.33
C MET A 2 41.72 -54.31 -69.29
N PHE A 3 40.40 -54.56 -69.13
CA PHE A 3 39.55 -54.16 -68.06
C PHE A 3 39.95 -54.84 -66.71
N LYS A 4 39.89 -54.07 -65.63
CA LYS A 4 39.81 -54.66 -64.28
C LYS A 4 38.65 -53.98 -63.49
N ASN A 5 37.64 -54.78 -63.24
CA ASN A 5 36.50 -54.45 -62.42
C ASN A 5 36.92 -54.16 -60.97
N LEU A 6 36.45 -53.01 -60.42
CA LEU A 6 36.53 -52.72 -59.01
C LEU A 6 35.10 -52.69 -58.44
N LEU A 7 34.81 -53.67 -57.63
CA LEU A 7 33.54 -53.88 -56.93
C LEU A 7 33.48 -52.88 -55.79
N MET A 8 32.56 -51.91 -55.86
CA MET A 8 32.35 -50.90 -54.84
C MET A 8 31.29 -51.43 -53.84
N ILE A 9 31.77 -51.86 -52.67
CA ILE A 9 30.90 -52.24 -51.55
C ILE A 9 30.45 -50.93 -50.82
N THR A 10 29.22 -50.53 -51.02
CA THR A 10 28.54 -49.43 -50.29
C THR A 10 28.16 -49.93 -48.87
N ALA A 11 28.95 -49.62 -47.90
CA ALA A 11 28.58 -49.80 -46.49
C ALA A 11 27.55 -48.76 -46.09
N LEU A 12 26.31 -49.17 -45.89
CA LEU A 12 25.19 -48.36 -45.36
C LEU A 12 25.45 -48.15 -43.87
N LEU A 13 26.03 -46.98 -43.51
CA LEU A 13 26.13 -46.56 -42.10
C LEU A 13 24.76 -46.13 -41.62
N VAL A 14 24.07 -47.01 -40.87
CA VAL A 14 22.89 -46.65 -40.10
C VAL A 14 23.36 -45.81 -38.92
N LEU A 15 23.27 -44.49 -39.04
CA LEU A 15 23.40 -43.56 -37.90
C LEU A 15 22.19 -43.77 -36.98
N VAL A 16 22.37 -44.59 -35.93
CA VAL A 16 21.47 -44.60 -34.80
C VAL A 16 21.64 -43.26 -34.12
N SER A 17 20.75 -42.31 -34.43
CA SER A 17 20.61 -41.07 -33.71
C SER A 17 20.18 -41.44 -32.28
N CYS A 18 21.13 -41.46 -31.36
CA CYS A 18 20.85 -41.49 -29.95
C CYS A 18 20.21 -40.15 -29.59
N GLY A 19 18.88 -40.09 -29.62
CA GLY A 19 18.14 -38.87 -29.27
C GLY A 19 18.51 -38.45 -27.85
N ASP A 20 19.15 -37.29 -27.76
CA ASP A 20 19.45 -36.65 -26.47
C ASP A 20 18.15 -36.53 -25.66
N LYS A 21 18.15 -37.13 -24.47
CA LYS A 21 17.02 -37.03 -23.55
C LYS A 21 17.02 -35.62 -22.97
N THR A 22 15.91 -34.94 -23.13
CA THR A 22 15.73 -33.62 -22.55
C THR A 22 15.64 -33.71 -21.02
N LYS A 23 16.47 -32.95 -20.30
CA LYS A 23 16.42 -32.93 -18.85
C LYS A 23 15.26 -32.12 -18.36
N VAL A 24 14.48 -32.69 -17.45
CA VAL A 24 13.32 -32.03 -16.81
C VAL A 24 13.35 -32.27 -15.30
N GLU A 25 12.87 -31.32 -14.54
CA GLU A 25 12.57 -31.55 -13.13
C GLU A 25 11.22 -32.25 -13.00
N ALA A 26 11.14 -33.31 -12.20
CA ALA A 26 9.88 -33.93 -11.83
C ALA A 26 9.43 -33.44 -10.47
N ILE A 27 8.21 -32.97 -10.42
CA ILE A 27 7.55 -32.55 -9.17
C ILE A 27 6.30 -33.40 -8.94
N LYS A 28 5.93 -33.57 -7.68
CA LYS A 28 4.71 -34.26 -7.25
C LYS A 28 3.68 -33.24 -6.78
N LEU A 29 2.42 -33.66 -6.82
CA LEU A 29 1.33 -32.92 -6.21
C LEU A 29 1.61 -32.73 -4.71
N ALA A 30 1.59 -31.48 -4.25
CA ALA A 30 1.77 -31.15 -2.84
C ALA A 30 0.42 -30.78 -2.20
N THR A 31 0.36 -30.85 -0.88
CA THR A 31 -0.75 -30.27 -0.10
C THR A 31 -0.26 -29.00 0.58
N GLY A 32 -1.01 -27.93 0.46
CA GLY A 32 -0.61 -26.64 1.03
C GLY A 32 -1.75 -25.62 0.97
N SER A 33 -1.41 -24.38 1.22
CA SER A 33 -2.31 -23.25 1.09
C SER A 33 -2.15 -22.55 -0.25
N VAL A 34 -3.24 -22.02 -0.77
CA VAL A 34 -3.28 -21.18 -1.96
C VAL A 34 -4.13 -19.96 -1.68
N GLU A 35 -3.66 -18.81 -2.14
CA GLU A 35 -4.34 -17.54 -2.00
C GLU A 35 -4.68 -16.97 -3.37
N SER A 36 -5.84 -16.35 -3.47
CA SER A 36 -6.16 -15.44 -4.57
C SER A 36 -5.85 -14.04 -4.11
N THR A 37 -5.19 -13.28 -4.95
CA THR A 37 -4.80 -11.91 -4.62
C THR A 37 -5.26 -10.93 -5.68
N VAL A 38 -5.57 -9.72 -5.25
CA VAL A 38 -5.83 -8.56 -6.11
C VAL A 38 -4.72 -7.54 -5.86
N THR A 39 -4.06 -7.12 -6.92
CA THR A 39 -3.02 -6.09 -6.86
C THR A 39 -3.57 -4.74 -7.31
N THR A 40 -3.01 -3.67 -6.79
CA THR A 40 -3.26 -2.32 -7.33
C THR A 40 -2.71 -2.20 -8.75
N ILE A 41 -3.40 -1.44 -9.61
CA ILE A 41 -2.98 -1.20 -11.01
C ILE A 41 -1.65 -0.45 -11.04
N ASN A 42 -1.54 0.57 -10.20
CA ASN A 42 -0.31 1.33 -9.97
C ASN A 42 0.11 1.19 -8.52
N SER A 43 1.37 1.51 -8.21
CA SER A 43 1.79 1.62 -6.82
C SER A 43 0.92 2.65 -6.11
N GLY A 44 0.36 2.26 -4.96
CA GLY A 44 -0.34 3.16 -4.07
C GLY A 44 0.62 4.16 -3.43
N THR A 45 0.06 5.13 -2.72
CA THR A 45 0.85 6.14 -1.99
C THR A 45 0.61 6.01 -0.49
N VAL A 46 1.68 6.01 0.28
CA VAL A 46 1.61 6.08 1.73
C VAL A 46 1.22 7.49 2.16
N GLU A 47 0.15 7.62 2.91
CA GLU A 47 -0.30 8.89 3.49
C GLU A 47 -0.36 8.81 5.02
N ALA A 48 -0.33 9.96 5.68
CA ALA A 48 -0.70 10.04 7.08
C ALA A 48 -2.22 10.00 7.20
N GLN A 49 -2.76 9.32 8.21
CA GLN A 49 -4.21 9.30 8.44
C GLN A 49 -4.76 10.71 8.70
N SER A 50 -4.00 11.54 9.40
CA SER A 50 -4.35 12.93 9.67
C SER A 50 -3.23 13.84 9.19
N GLN A 51 -3.59 14.80 8.36
CA GLN A 51 -2.71 15.91 8.00
C GLN A 51 -3.52 17.21 8.06
N ALA A 52 -2.89 18.30 8.43
CA ALA A 52 -3.50 19.61 8.46
C ALA A 52 -2.55 20.67 7.89
N GLU A 53 -3.14 21.52 7.08
CA GLU A 53 -2.51 22.77 6.64
C GLU A 53 -2.95 23.89 7.56
N LEU A 54 -1.98 24.50 8.22
CA LEU A 54 -2.22 25.51 9.24
C LEU A 54 -1.98 26.89 8.67
N ALA A 55 -2.88 27.79 9.04
CA ALA A 55 -2.84 29.20 8.70
C ALA A 55 -3.23 30.04 9.91
N PHE A 56 -2.80 31.30 9.96
CA PHE A 56 -3.36 32.23 10.94
C PHE A 56 -4.77 32.66 10.53
N GLY A 57 -5.62 32.89 11.51
CA GLY A 57 -6.99 33.37 11.29
C GLY A 57 -7.10 34.86 10.92
N THR A 58 -5.97 35.56 10.87
CA THR A 58 -5.89 36.99 10.52
C THR A 58 -4.54 37.30 9.87
N VAL A 59 -4.41 38.47 9.31
CA VAL A 59 -3.16 39.01 8.77
C VAL A 59 -2.36 39.73 9.86
N GLY A 60 -1.04 39.79 9.73
CA GLY A 60 -0.17 40.47 10.68
C GLY A 60 1.29 40.13 10.50
N ARG A 61 2.16 40.79 11.22
CA ARG A 61 3.60 40.49 11.24
C ARG A 61 3.90 39.29 12.13
N ILE A 62 4.73 38.36 11.65
CA ILE A 62 5.16 37.19 12.44
C ILE A 62 6.14 37.64 13.54
N ALA A 63 5.69 37.50 14.77
CA ALA A 63 6.51 37.89 15.94
C ALA A 63 7.47 36.77 16.38
N ARG A 64 6.98 35.50 16.41
CA ARG A 64 7.76 34.37 16.92
C ARG A 64 7.38 33.10 16.21
N ILE A 65 8.37 32.21 16.07
CA ILE A 65 8.23 30.82 15.61
C ILE A 65 8.86 29.93 16.65
N TYR A 66 8.14 28.93 17.17
CA TYR A 66 8.56 28.10 18.31
C TYR A 66 9.01 26.69 17.88
N VAL A 67 8.91 26.37 16.61
CA VAL A 67 9.21 25.03 16.05
C VAL A 67 10.06 25.17 14.78
N SER A 68 10.67 24.07 14.35
CA SER A 68 11.42 23.98 13.09
C SER A 68 10.83 22.88 12.21
N LEU A 69 11.17 22.90 10.94
CA LEU A 69 10.89 21.81 10.02
C LEU A 69 11.42 20.48 10.60
N GLY A 70 10.63 19.41 10.55
CA GLY A 70 10.96 18.11 11.13
C GLY A 70 10.71 17.99 12.64
N SER A 71 10.31 19.08 13.36
CA SER A 71 10.01 19.00 14.78
C SER A 71 8.74 18.21 15.06
N THR A 72 8.75 17.41 16.12
CA THR A 72 7.55 16.78 16.68
C THR A 72 6.87 17.73 17.66
N VAL A 73 5.56 17.88 17.54
CA VAL A 73 4.74 18.74 18.38
C VAL A 73 3.57 17.95 18.98
N LYS A 74 3.11 18.43 20.15
CA LYS A 74 1.92 17.91 20.82
C LYS A 74 0.69 18.76 20.49
N ASN A 75 -0.50 18.16 20.56
CA ASN A 75 -1.78 18.88 20.44
C ASN A 75 -1.80 20.12 21.34
N GLY A 76 -2.25 21.25 20.81
CA GLY A 76 -2.32 22.53 21.51
C GLY A 76 -1.00 23.30 21.63
N LYS A 77 0.15 22.73 21.25
CA LYS A 77 1.43 23.45 21.27
C LYS A 77 1.40 24.61 20.28
N ILE A 78 1.84 25.78 20.74
CA ILE A 78 1.98 26.95 19.90
C ILE A 78 3.14 26.73 18.92
N ILE A 79 2.86 26.92 17.63
CA ILE A 79 3.80 26.79 16.51
C ILE A 79 4.40 28.15 16.18
N ALA A 80 3.55 29.16 16.02
CA ALA A 80 3.95 30.53 15.71
C ALA A 80 2.92 31.56 16.22
N GLU A 81 3.34 32.78 16.38
CA GLU A 81 2.50 33.93 16.81
C GLU A 81 2.76 35.14 15.92
N LEU A 82 1.67 35.85 15.60
CA LEU A 82 1.74 37.21 15.05
C LEU A 82 2.02 38.23 16.20
N GLU A 83 2.38 39.45 15.83
CA GLU A 83 2.38 40.58 16.79
C GLU A 83 0.96 40.74 17.33
N ASN A 84 0.80 40.50 18.66
CA ASN A 84 -0.54 40.37 19.26
C ASN A 84 -0.57 40.97 20.72
N ALA A 85 0.40 41.78 21.08
CA ALA A 85 0.50 42.31 22.44
C ALA A 85 -0.80 43.05 22.88
N ASP A 86 -1.37 43.86 21.98
CA ASP A 86 -2.56 44.63 22.28
C ASP A 86 -3.80 43.70 22.42
N LEU A 87 -3.96 42.73 21.52
CA LEU A 87 -5.07 41.75 21.57
C LEU A 87 -4.99 40.87 22.82
N LYS A 88 -3.77 40.49 23.21
CA LYS A 88 -3.53 39.77 24.45
C LYS A 88 -3.87 40.57 25.67
N ALA A 89 -3.52 41.89 25.69
CA ALA A 89 -3.87 42.80 26.78
C ALA A 89 -5.41 42.95 26.91
N VAL A 90 -6.12 43.14 25.78
CA VAL A 90 -7.60 43.22 25.75
C VAL A 90 -8.21 41.92 26.26
N TYR A 91 -7.71 40.76 25.83
CA TYR A 91 -8.19 39.48 26.34
C TYR A 91 -7.98 39.33 27.85
N ASN A 92 -6.81 39.65 28.33
CA ASN A 92 -6.49 39.56 29.76
C ASN A 92 -7.37 40.50 30.63
N GLU A 93 -7.71 41.69 30.09
CA GLU A 93 -8.59 42.63 30.82
C GLU A 93 -10.03 42.11 30.82
N ALA A 94 -10.51 41.60 29.69
CA ALA A 94 -11.86 40.97 29.59
C ALA A 94 -12.00 39.74 30.51
N GLU A 95 -10.94 38.94 30.67
CA GLU A 95 -10.88 37.82 31.60
C GLU A 95 -11.04 38.25 33.06
N LYS A 96 -10.31 39.33 33.46
CA LYS A 96 -10.45 39.90 34.80
C LYS A 96 -11.82 40.51 35.07
N GLU A 97 -12.40 41.20 34.07
CA GLU A 97 -13.76 41.76 34.19
C GLU A 97 -14.83 40.66 34.31
N LEU A 98 -14.69 39.56 33.56
CA LEU A 98 -15.55 38.41 33.73
C LEU A 98 -15.44 37.85 35.16
N GLY A 99 -14.23 37.63 35.67
CA GLY A 99 -14.04 37.16 37.05
C GLY A 99 -14.70 38.07 38.09
N ARG A 100 -14.59 39.42 37.95
CA ARG A 100 -15.30 40.38 38.81
C ARG A 100 -16.84 40.25 38.69
N ALA A 101 -17.34 40.15 37.49
CA ALA A 101 -18.78 40.03 37.23
C ALA A 101 -19.33 38.68 37.80
N GLU A 102 -18.60 37.59 37.71
CA GLU A 102 -18.97 36.29 38.29
C GLU A 102 -19.05 36.34 39.82
N GLU A 103 -18.09 36.99 40.47
CA GLU A 103 -18.08 37.20 41.95
C GLU A 103 -19.24 38.07 42.41
N LEU A 104 -19.50 39.19 41.74
CA LEU A 104 -20.61 40.08 42.05
C LEU A 104 -21.96 39.42 41.80
N TYR A 105 -22.13 38.63 40.74
CA TYR A 105 -23.33 37.91 40.46
C TYR A 105 -23.60 36.84 41.55
N LYS A 106 -22.58 36.09 41.96
CA LYS A 106 -22.67 35.13 43.04
C LYS A 106 -23.15 35.75 44.37
N ASN A 107 -22.79 37.02 44.60
CA ASN A 107 -23.20 37.79 45.76
C ASN A 107 -24.55 38.55 45.57
N GLY A 108 -25.23 38.35 44.42
CA GLY A 108 -26.51 39.01 44.13
C GLY A 108 -26.43 40.50 43.81
N LEU A 109 -25.21 41.03 43.52
CA LEU A 109 -24.95 42.47 43.35
C LEU A 109 -25.09 42.97 41.91
N VAL A 110 -25.13 42.06 40.92
CA VAL A 110 -25.36 42.36 39.52
C VAL A 110 -26.36 41.42 38.86
N SER A 111 -26.98 41.88 37.77
CA SER A 111 -27.93 41.05 37.02
C SER A 111 -27.27 39.98 36.18
N ILE A 112 -28.02 38.93 35.78
CA ILE A 112 -27.54 37.90 34.84
C ILE A 112 -27.16 38.54 33.50
N ALA A 113 -27.85 39.58 33.09
CA ALA A 113 -27.58 40.29 31.84
C ALA A 113 -26.16 40.96 31.86
N ASN A 114 -25.72 41.44 33.00
CA ASN A 114 -24.38 42.00 33.16
C ASN A 114 -23.31 40.90 33.10
N LEU A 115 -23.52 39.76 33.77
CA LEU A 115 -22.67 38.60 33.67
C LEU A 115 -22.56 38.09 32.24
N ASP A 116 -23.68 37.95 31.52
CA ASP A 116 -23.70 37.49 30.13
C ASP A 116 -23.00 38.49 29.19
N SER A 117 -23.08 39.79 29.50
CA SER A 117 -22.33 40.79 28.75
C SER A 117 -20.82 40.63 28.91
N ALA A 118 -20.34 40.43 30.16
CA ALA A 118 -18.92 40.19 30.46
C ALA A 118 -18.43 38.88 29.77
N LYS A 119 -19.23 37.79 29.80
CA LYS A 119 -18.92 36.53 29.08
C LYS A 119 -18.75 36.75 27.57
N ARG A 120 -19.69 37.50 26.96
CA ARG A 120 -19.56 37.80 25.51
C ARG A 120 -18.36 38.65 25.19
N ALA A 121 -18.05 39.68 26.01
CA ALA A 121 -16.88 40.54 25.81
C ALA A 121 -15.58 39.72 25.85
N ARG A 122 -15.45 38.86 26.88
CA ARG A 122 -14.28 37.96 27.05
C ARG A 122 -14.18 37.01 25.86
N GLU A 123 -15.29 36.39 25.39
CA GLU A 123 -15.27 35.46 24.27
C GLU A 123 -14.83 36.13 22.98
N VAL A 124 -15.32 37.33 22.68
CA VAL A 124 -14.88 38.12 21.51
C VAL A 124 -13.38 38.42 21.59
N ALA A 125 -12.89 38.87 22.76
CA ALA A 125 -11.48 39.16 22.94
C ALA A 125 -10.59 37.91 22.80
N ARG A 126 -11.05 36.77 23.35
CA ARG A 126 -10.37 35.46 23.22
C ARG A 126 -10.26 35.06 21.74
N LEU A 127 -11.35 35.08 20.99
CA LEU A 127 -11.36 34.70 19.57
C LEU A 127 -10.45 35.59 18.72
N ASN A 128 -10.41 36.89 18.98
CA ASN A 128 -9.52 37.82 18.28
C ASN A 128 -8.03 37.53 18.60
N TYR A 129 -7.71 37.25 19.86
CA TYR A 129 -6.37 36.83 20.22
C TYR A 129 -5.98 35.48 19.62
N GLU A 130 -6.87 34.48 19.66
CA GLU A 130 -6.59 33.15 19.12
C GLU A 130 -6.36 33.14 17.60
N LYS A 131 -6.95 34.05 16.85
CA LYS A 131 -6.67 34.20 15.40
C LYS A 131 -5.20 34.55 15.12
N THR A 132 -4.49 35.11 16.10
CA THR A 132 -3.08 35.50 15.96
C THR A 132 -2.11 34.41 16.40
N VAL A 133 -2.61 33.29 16.92
CA VAL A 133 -1.80 32.20 17.46
C VAL A 133 -2.06 30.93 16.68
N MET A 134 -1.02 30.36 16.10
CA MET A 134 -1.09 29.10 15.38
C MET A 134 -0.75 27.94 16.34
N LYS A 135 -1.68 26.98 16.51
CA LYS A 135 -1.51 25.82 17.40
C LYS A 135 -1.61 24.53 16.61
N ALA A 136 -0.89 23.50 17.09
CA ALA A 136 -1.00 22.15 16.56
C ALA A 136 -2.39 21.55 16.89
N PRO A 137 -3.16 21.07 15.91
CA PRO A 137 -4.49 20.48 16.14
C PRO A 137 -4.44 19.04 16.69
N PHE A 138 -3.31 18.36 16.53
CA PHE A 138 -3.03 16.99 17.00
C PHE A 138 -1.53 16.79 17.22
N ASP A 139 -1.17 15.64 17.81
CA ASP A 139 0.23 15.22 17.96
C ASP A 139 0.82 14.86 16.59
N GLY A 140 1.90 15.51 16.15
CA GLY A 140 2.42 15.25 14.81
C GLY A 140 3.81 15.84 14.58
N MET A 141 4.25 15.76 13.33
CA MET A 141 5.52 16.33 12.84
C MET A 141 5.23 17.44 11.83
N ILE A 142 6.03 18.50 11.90
CA ILE A 142 6.00 19.60 10.94
C ILE A 142 6.72 19.16 9.66
N THR A 143 6.00 19.06 8.54
CA THR A 143 6.54 18.60 7.24
C THR A 143 6.76 19.71 6.23
N ALA A 144 6.10 20.85 6.43
CA ALA A 144 6.36 22.06 5.65
C ALA A 144 6.20 23.29 6.54
N MET A 145 7.02 24.30 6.31
CA MET A 145 6.96 25.57 7.02
C MET A 145 7.49 26.68 6.11
N ASP A 146 6.61 27.61 5.79
CA ASP A 146 6.93 28.80 4.97
C ASP A 146 6.60 30.07 5.77
N LEU A 147 7.29 30.20 6.92
CA LEU A 147 7.17 31.32 7.85
C LEU A 147 8.54 31.88 8.20
N LYS A 148 8.67 33.21 8.25
CA LYS A 148 9.89 33.87 8.73
C LYS A 148 9.53 34.97 9.72
N VAL A 149 10.25 35.05 10.82
CA VAL A 149 10.08 36.09 11.82
C VAL A 149 10.32 37.46 11.22
N GLY A 150 9.41 38.41 11.49
CA GLY A 150 9.44 39.76 10.95
C GLY A 150 8.72 39.93 9.60
N GLU A 151 8.40 38.84 8.91
CA GLU A 151 7.64 38.89 7.67
C GLU A 151 6.14 39.15 7.92
N PHE A 152 5.49 39.85 6.96
CA PHE A 152 4.07 40.13 7.06
C PHE A 152 3.27 38.97 6.46
N TYR A 153 2.56 38.23 7.31
CA TYR A 153 1.67 37.17 6.90
C TYR A 153 0.39 37.72 6.27
N GLN A 154 0.11 37.28 5.05
CA GLN A 154 -1.14 37.56 4.36
C GLN A 154 -1.92 36.23 4.23
N SER A 155 -3.22 36.26 4.56
CA SER A 155 -4.07 35.09 4.39
C SER A 155 -4.03 34.60 2.94
N ALA A 156 -3.87 33.28 2.78
CA ALA A 156 -3.78 32.65 1.45
C ALA A 156 -5.14 32.66 0.76
N THR A 157 -5.44 33.73 0.03
CA THR A 157 -6.59 33.80 -0.88
C THR A 157 -6.25 33.41 -2.32
N SER A 158 -5.00 33.03 -2.58
CA SER A 158 -4.47 32.71 -3.91
C SER A 158 -4.28 31.21 -4.06
N LEU A 159 -4.78 30.65 -5.15
CA LEU A 159 -4.77 29.21 -5.52
C LEU A 159 -3.36 28.56 -5.57
N ASP A 160 -2.30 29.35 -5.56
CA ASP A 160 -0.92 28.90 -5.73
C ASP A 160 -0.06 29.04 -4.46
N LYS A 161 -0.61 29.34 -3.29
CA LYS A 161 0.21 29.49 -2.08
C LYS A 161 0.38 28.18 -1.35
N LYS A 162 1.65 27.86 -1.07
CA LYS A 162 2.03 26.78 -0.14
C LYS A 162 1.42 27.06 1.25
N PRO A 163 1.01 26.01 1.97
CA PRO A 163 0.52 26.18 3.33
C PRO A 163 1.59 26.81 4.21
N ALA A 164 1.18 27.73 5.12
CA ALA A 164 2.09 28.36 6.04
C ALA A 164 2.85 27.33 6.89
N VAL A 165 2.15 26.32 7.38
CA VAL A 165 2.71 25.16 8.07
C VAL A 165 1.89 23.93 7.72
N GLN A 166 2.54 22.80 7.50
CA GLN A 166 1.89 21.50 7.35
C GLN A 166 2.32 20.59 8.51
N ILE A 167 1.35 19.95 9.13
CA ILE A 167 1.55 18.96 10.18
C ILE A 167 0.93 17.63 9.76
N ILE A 168 1.64 16.54 10.02
CA ILE A 168 1.15 15.17 9.80
C ILE A 168 1.17 14.36 11.08
N ASP A 169 0.18 13.47 11.26
CA ASP A 169 0.21 12.47 12.33
C ASP A 169 1.19 11.36 11.97
N LEU A 170 2.05 10.99 12.92
CA LEU A 170 3.04 9.93 12.73
C LEU A 170 2.56 8.54 13.17
N LYS A 171 1.42 8.45 13.86
CA LYS A 171 0.98 7.20 14.51
C LYS A 171 0.40 6.21 13.53
N LYS A 172 -0.40 6.68 12.57
CA LYS A 172 -1.10 5.82 11.62
C LYS A 172 -0.74 6.17 10.19
N ARG A 173 -0.46 5.14 9.42
CA ARG A 173 -0.21 5.23 7.99
C ARG A 173 -1.33 4.55 7.25
N ILE A 174 -1.86 5.25 6.28
CA ILE A 174 -2.81 4.71 5.32
C ILE A 174 -2.13 4.63 3.95
N ILE A 175 -2.60 3.71 3.14
CA ILE A 175 -2.19 3.61 1.74
C ILE A 175 -3.42 3.86 0.90
N LYS A 176 -3.32 4.79 -0.02
CA LYS A 176 -4.31 4.98 -1.06
C LYS A 176 -3.81 4.33 -2.33
N GLY A 177 -4.63 3.47 -2.90
CA GLY A 177 -4.32 2.76 -4.14
C GLY A 177 -5.57 2.66 -5.01
N GLU A 178 -5.38 2.17 -6.22
CA GLU A 178 -6.45 1.97 -7.20
C GLU A 178 -6.46 0.53 -7.68
N ILE A 179 -7.66 -0.06 -7.75
CA ILE A 179 -7.90 -1.40 -8.29
C ILE A 179 -8.77 -1.30 -9.53
N ASP A 180 -8.66 -2.32 -10.40
CA ASP A 180 -9.48 -2.43 -11.60
C ASP A 180 -10.96 -2.63 -11.23
N GLU A 181 -11.87 -2.08 -12.05
CA GLU A 181 -13.31 -2.26 -11.90
C GLU A 181 -13.72 -3.74 -11.84
N VAL A 182 -13.05 -4.61 -12.63
CA VAL A 182 -13.34 -6.05 -12.66
C VAL A 182 -12.96 -6.77 -11.35
N ASP A 183 -12.10 -6.20 -10.56
CA ASP A 183 -11.65 -6.75 -9.28
C ASP A 183 -12.42 -6.16 -8.07
N LEU A 184 -13.23 -5.13 -8.29
CA LEU A 184 -13.98 -4.46 -7.22
C LEU A 184 -14.84 -5.42 -6.39
N GLN A 185 -15.47 -6.42 -7.02
CA GLN A 185 -16.28 -7.42 -6.32
C GLN A 185 -15.47 -8.45 -5.52
N LYS A 186 -14.15 -8.52 -5.77
CA LYS A 186 -13.24 -9.46 -5.08
C LYS A 186 -12.61 -8.84 -3.85
N VAL A 187 -12.82 -7.55 -3.59
CA VAL A 187 -12.22 -6.81 -2.48
C VAL A 187 -13.30 -6.32 -1.53
N ALA A 188 -13.11 -6.55 -0.23
CA ALA A 188 -14.02 -6.09 0.80
C ALA A 188 -13.26 -5.45 1.98
N ILE A 189 -13.95 -4.58 2.72
CA ILE A 189 -13.43 -3.99 3.95
C ILE A 189 -13.08 -5.10 4.94
N GLY A 190 -11.91 -4.98 5.57
CA GLY A 190 -11.39 -5.96 6.53
C GLY A 190 -10.47 -7.02 5.92
N TYR A 191 -10.37 -7.12 4.59
CA TYR A 191 -9.43 -8.03 3.95
C TYR A 191 -7.99 -7.67 4.29
N SER A 192 -7.18 -8.71 4.50
CA SER A 192 -5.75 -8.57 4.76
C SER A 192 -5.01 -8.26 3.46
N ALA A 193 -3.94 -7.50 3.58
CA ALA A 193 -3.08 -7.17 2.45
C ALA A 193 -1.60 -7.20 2.84
N ARG A 194 -0.77 -7.55 1.90
CA ARG A 194 0.69 -7.39 1.96
C ARG A 194 1.07 -6.12 1.21
N VAL A 195 1.89 -5.31 1.84
CA VAL A 195 2.33 -4.04 1.29
C VAL A 195 3.84 -4.03 1.23
N LYS A 196 4.38 -3.84 0.05
CA LYS A 196 5.81 -3.74 -0.20
C LYS A 196 6.16 -2.30 -0.50
N ILE A 197 7.10 -1.74 0.26
CA ILE A 197 7.52 -0.34 0.11
C ILE A 197 8.96 -0.32 -0.42
N PRO A 198 9.18 0.04 -1.71
CA PRO A 198 10.51 0.03 -2.32
C PRO A 198 11.53 0.89 -1.57
N ALA A 199 11.11 2.07 -1.06
CA ALA A 199 11.94 2.96 -0.26
C ALA A 199 12.47 2.31 1.04
N MET A 200 11.86 1.21 1.49
CA MET A 200 12.20 0.46 2.70
C MET A 200 12.91 -0.87 2.39
N LYS A 201 13.77 -0.91 1.35
CA LYS A 201 14.48 -2.11 0.89
C LYS A 201 13.54 -3.28 0.60
N ASN A 202 12.36 -3.00 0.05
CA ASN A 202 11.32 -3.98 -0.25
C ASN A 202 10.78 -4.74 0.99
N GLN A 203 10.88 -4.17 2.18
CA GLN A 203 10.25 -4.75 3.36
C GLN A 203 8.74 -4.87 3.13
N VAL A 204 8.17 -6.01 3.58
CA VAL A 204 6.74 -6.30 3.48
C VAL A 204 6.07 -5.97 4.80
N PHE A 205 5.03 -5.17 4.74
CA PHE A 205 4.19 -4.79 5.87
C PHE A 205 2.81 -5.43 5.76
N GLN A 206 2.19 -5.70 6.89
CA GLN A 206 0.80 -6.16 6.94
C GLN A 206 -0.13 -4.95 6.98
N ALA A 207 -1.20 -5.03 6.19
CA ALA A 207 -2.23 -4.00 6.15
C ALA A 207 -3.63 -4.62 6.09
N LYS A 208 -4.64 -3.80 6.36
CA LYS A 208 -6.05 -4.17 6.17
C LYS A 208 -6.76 -3.13 5.32
N VAL A 209 -7.64 -3.60 4.46
CA VAL A 209 -8.56 -2.73 3.71
C VAL A 209 -9.54 -2.07 4.69
N THR A 210 -9.51 -0.75 4.74
CA THR A 210 -10.39 0.07 5.60
C THR A 210 -11.51 0.73 4.83
N ASN A 211 -11.28 1.01 3.55
CA ASN A 211 -12.29 1.62 2.70
C ASN A 211 -12.17 1.12 1.26
N VAL A 212 -13.32 0.94 0.62
CA VAL A 212 -13.45 0.66 -0.82
C VAL A 212 -14.46 1.67 -1.35
N VAL A 213 -14.02 2.56 -2.21
CA VAL A 213 -14.88 3.61 -2.76
C VAL A 213 -15.76 3.01 -3.85
N PRO A 214 -17.08 2.96 -3.70
CA PRO A 214 -17.98 2.37 -4.70
C PRO A 214 -18.24 3.34 -5.87
N PHE A 215 -17.17 3.88 -6.40
CA PHE A 215 -17.20 4.83 -7.52
C PHE A 215 -16.05 4.51 -8.47
N VAL A 216 -16.39 4.32 -9.74
CA VAL A 216 -15.43 4.05 -10.80
C VAL A 216 -15.06 5.37 -11.47
N SER A 217 -13.80 5.74 -11.39
CA SER A 217 -13.26 6.90 -12.11
C SER A 217 -13.14 6.58 -13.59
N THR A 218 -13.64 7.46 -14.43
CA THR A 218 -13.58 7.38 -15.90
C THR A 218 -12.85 8.60 -16.43
N ALA A 219 -11.58 8.77 -16.13
CA ALA A 219 -10.79 9.80 -16.80
C ALA A 219 -10.62 9.40 -18.28
N LYS A 220 -10.72 10.39 -19.18
CA LYS A 220 -10.49 10.16 -20.62
C LYS A 220 -9.11 9.52 -20.80
N ASP A 221 -9.08 8.36 -21.49
CA ASP A 221 -7.88 7.59 -21.82
C ASP A 221 -7.17 6.89 -20.63
N GLN A 222 -7.85 6.64 -19.50
CA GLN A 222 -7.33 5.86 -18.38
C GLN A 222 -8.21 4.65 -18.09
N ASP A 223 -7.59 3.62 -17.48
CA ASP A 223 -8.29 2.42 -17.02
C ASP A 223 -9.41 2.80 -16.04
N ARG A 224 -10.48 2.01 -16.04
CA ARG A 224 -11.57 2.15 -15.09
C ARG A 224 -11.14 1.65 -13.74
N THR A 225 -10.94 2.56 -12.80
CA THR A 225 -10.40 2.25 -11.48
C THR A 225 -11.34 2.63 -10.36
N SER A 226 -11.25 1.91 -9.25
CA SER A 226 -11.87 2.25 -7.98
C SER A 226 -10.79 2.47 -6.92
N GLN A 227 -10.96 3.51 -6.13
CA GLN A 227 -10.03 3.84 -5.06
C GLN A 227 -10.27 2.96 -3.83
N ILE A 228 -9.17 2.52 -3.23
CA ILE A 228 -9.15 1.78 -1.98
C ILE A 228 -8.23 2.45 -0.97
N GLU A 229 -8.54 2.26 0.31
CA GLU A 229 -7.68 2.68 1.41
C GLU A 229 -7.37 1.48 2.31
N LEU A 230 -6.11 1.40 2.72
CA LEU A 230 -5.62 0.37 3.63
C LEU A 230 -4.91 1.02 4.81
N GLU A 231 -5.09 0.48 6.00
CA GLU A 231 -4.32 0.86 7.19
C GLU A 231 -3.18 -0.15 7.40
N ILE A 232 -1.95 0.34 7.57
CA ILE A 232 -0.83 -0.52 7.94
C ILE A 232 -1.01 -0.93 9.40
N THR A 233 -1.15 -2.24 9.65
CA THR A 233 -1.43 -2.79 10.98
C THR A 233 -0.17 -3.14 11.77
N ASP A 234 0.94 -3.40 11.09
CA ASP A 234 2.22 -3.69 11.72
C ASP A 234 3.33 -2.90 11.01
N SER A 235 3.90 -1.92 11.73
CA SER A 235 5.00 -1.07 11.28
C SER A 235 6.36 -1.53 11.81
N LYS A 236 6.48 -2.78 12.28
CA LYS A 236 7.73 -3.32 12.79
C LYS A 236 8.60 -3.88 11.68
N SER A 237 9.90 -3.68 11.80
CA SER A 237 10.89 -4.38 10.98
C SER A 237 10.97 -5.85 11.36
N GLU A 238 11.61 -6.67 10.52
CA GLU A 238 11.93 -8.08 10.81
C GLU A 238 12.65 -8.26 12.16
N ASN A 239 13.34 -7.24 12.65
CA ASN A 239 14.03 -7.21 13.94
C ASN A 239 13.14 -6.71 15.10
N GLY A 240 11.83 -6.57 14.90
CA GLY A 240 10.87 -6.12 15.91
C GLY A 240 10.94 -4.64 16.31
N LYS A 241 11.76 -3.83 15.63
CA LYS A 241 11.85 -2.39 15.87
C LYS A 241 10.79 -1.65 15.07
N GLU A 242 10.14 -0.70 15.71
CA GLU A 242 9.21 0.20 15.03
C GLU A 242 9.92 1.00 13.93
N VAL A 243 9.37 0.99 12.74
CA VAL A 243 9.97 1.63 11.56
C VAL A 243 9.11 2.81 11.15
N LEU A 244 9.73 3.95 11.01
CA LEU A 244 9.06 5.13 10.49
C LEU A 244 8.91 5.01 8.96
N ILE A 245 7.69 4.70 8.53
CA ILE A 245 7.35 4.63 7.11
C ILE A 245 7.18 6.04 6.56
N PRO A 246 7.94 6.43 5.50
CA PRO A 246 7.86 7.78 4.97
C PRO A 246 6.50 8.04 4.30
N VAL A 247 5.88 9.17 4.63
CA VAL A 247 4.70 9.67 3.91
C VAL A 247 5.13 10.14 2.52
N GLY A 248 4.30 9.86 1.50
CA GLY A 248 4.62 10.10 0.10
C GLY A 248 5.39 8.96 -0.58
N ALA A 249 5.78 7.91 0.15
CA ALA A 249 6.42 6.75 -0.47
C ALA A 249 5.43 5.94 -1.32
N SER A 250 5.94 5.36 -2.41
CA SER A 250 5.19 4.39 -3.21
C SER A 250 5.06 3.08 -2.45
N ALA A 251 3.92 2.40 -2.63
CA ALA A 251 3.61 1.14 -1.97
C ALA A 251 2.92 0.19 -2.96
N ASP A 252 3.51 -0.99 -3.17
CA ASP A 252 2.90 -2.05 -3.96
C ASP A 252 2.00 -2.87 -3.04
N VAL A 253 0.72 -2.95 -3.37
CA VAL A 253 -0.30 -3.57 -2.54
C VAL A 253 -0.80 -4.85 -3.16
N GLU A 254 -0.84 -5.91 -2.37
CA GLU A 254 -1.40 -7.21 -2.72
C GLU A 254 -2.48 -7.58 -1.69
N ILE A 255 -3.75 -7.48 -2.07
CA ILE A 255 -4.89 -7.76 -1.21
C ILE A 255 -5.22 -9.25 -1.32
N ILE A 256 -5.35 -9.94 -0.19
CA ILE A 256 -5.71 -11.35 -0.13
C ILE A 256 -7.24 -11.46 -0.16
N SER A 257 -7.77 -11.85 -1.32
CA SER A 257 -9.22 -11.94 -1.54
C SER A 257 -9.83 -13.26 -1.05
N GLU A 258 -9.08 -14.35 -1.17
CA GLU A 258 -9.52 -15.67 -0.74
C GLU A 258 -8.31 -16.53 -0.38
N THR A 259 -8.41 -17.32 0.69
CA THR A 259 -7.40 -18.30 1.09
C THR A 259 -8.05 -19.66 1.23
N LYS A 260 -7.41 -20.70 0.69
CA LYS A 260 -7.77 -22.10 0.91
C LYS A 260 -6.58 -22.86 1.46
N ASP A 261 -6.80 -23.54 2.57
CA ASP A 261 -5.80 -24.39 3.22
C ASP A 261 -6.06 -25.87 2.90
N ASN A 262 -5.00 -26.69 3.03
CA ASN A 262 -5.06 -28.13 2.82
C ASN A 262 -5.59 -28.57 1.46
N VAL A 263 -5.33 -27.79 0.41
CA VAL A 263 -5.68 -28.11 -0.97
C VAL A 263 -4.50 -28.70 -1.72
N LYS A 264 -4.80 -29.44 -2.78
CA LYS A 264 -3.79 -29.97 -3.69
C LYS A 264 -3.26 -28.86 -4.56
N ILE A 265 -1.95 -28.64 -4.57
CA ILE A 265 -1.32 -27.52 -5.28
C ILE A 265 -0.20 -27.97 -6.20
N LEU A 266 -0.04 -27.23 -7.31
CA LEU A 266 1.12 -27.28 -8.19
C LEU A 266 1.64 -25.87 -8.46
N PRO A 267 2.94 -25.70 -8.76
CA PRO A 267 3.46 -24.43 -9.19
C PRO A 267 2.89 -24.04 -10.55
N THR A 268 2.52 -22.79 -10.71
CA THR A 268 1.91 -22.28 -11.96
C THR A 268 2.85 -22.45 -13.17
N SER A 269 4.16 -22.53 -12.93
CA SER A 269 5.18 -22.74 -13.98
C SER A 269 5.08 -24.07 -14.73
N VAL A 270 4.33 -25.08 -14.25
CA VAL A 270 4.10 -26.34 -14.98
C VAL A 270 2.83 -26.32 -15.79
N LEU A 271 2.00 -25.30 -15.66
CA LEU A 271 0.71 -25.19 -16.33
C LEU A 271 0.86 -24.46 -17.67
N ILE A 272 0.23 -24.99 -18.69
CA ILE A 272 0.29 -24.49 -20.06
C ILE A 272 -1.09 -24.00 -20.49
N GLY A 273 -1.16 -22.78 -21.01
CA GLY A 273 -2.41 -22.15 -21.43
C GLY A 273 -2.99 -21.21 -20.36
N THR A 274 -4.19 -20.72 -20.59
CA THR A 274 -4.91 -19.74 -19.74
C THR A 274 -6.28 -20.27 -19.34
N GLY A 275 -6.88 -19.68 -18.31
CA GLY A 275 -8.21 -20.07 -17.84
C GLY A 275 -8.19 -21.14 -16.76
N LYS A 276 -9.39 -21.66 -16.44
CA LYS A 276 -9.63 -22.68 -15.40
C LYS A 276 -9.30 -24.10 -15.82
N ILE A 277 -9.25 -24.37 -17.12
CA ILE A 277 -8.83 -25.65 -17.71
C ILE A 277 -7.52 -25.39 -18.42
N ARG A 278 -6.46 -26.07 -18.00
CA ARG A 278 -5.11 -25.93 -18.55
C ARG A 278 -4.52 -27.31 -18.83
N ASN A 279 -3.37 -27.31 -19.49
CA ASN A 279 -2.62 -28.52 -19.75
C ASN A 279 -1.33 -28.54 -18.90
N LEU A 280 -0.83 -29.75 -18.65
CA LEU A 280 0.50 -30.02 -18.13
C LEU A 280 1.07 -31.29 -18.75
N TYR A 281 2.36 -31.56 -18.55
CA TYR A 281 2.98 -32.80 -18.97
C TYR A 281 3.20 -33.72 -17.79
N LYS A 282 2.59 -34.92 -17.83
CA LYS A 282 2.91 -36.04 -16.93
C LYS A 282 4.08 -36.82 -17.49
N ILE A 283 4.90 -37.39 -16.61
CA ILE A 283 5.98 -38.28 -16.98
C ILE A 283 5.50 -39.71 -16.82
N ILE A 284 5.37 -40.45 -17.91
CA ILE A 284 4.94 -41.85 -17.95
C ILE A 284 5.98 -42.62 -18.74
N ASP A 285 6.61 -43.62 -18.13
CA ASP A 285 7.62 -44.50 -18.77
C ASP A 285 8.77 -43.68 -19.44
N GLY A 286 9.21 -42.59 -18.82
CA GLY A 286 10.26 -41.74 -19.34
C GLY A 286 9.88 -40.87 -20.53
N LYS A 287 8.59 -40.75 -20.81
CA LYS A 287 8.05 -39.90 -21.88
C LYS A 287 7.05 -38.87 -21.31
N LEU A 288 6.96 -37.73 -21.96
CA LEU A 288 5.97 -36.71 -21.65
C LEU A 288 4.60 -37.10 -22.26
N LYS A 289 3.55 -36.98 -21.45
CA LYS A 289 2.18 -37.11 -21.88
C LYS A 289 1.41 -35.85 -21.50
N LYS A 290 0.93 -35.12 -22.51
CA LYS A 290 0.08 -33.95 -22.29
C LYS A 290 -1.24 -34.38 -21.66
N SER A 291 -1.60 -33.74 -20.56
CA SER A 291 -2.81 -34.05 -19.79
C SER A 291 -3.54 -32.76 -19.41
N GLU A 292 -4.86 -32.79 -19.51
CA GLU A 292 -5.71 -31.68 -19.07
C GLU A 292 -5.91 -31.70 -17.56
N VAL A 293 -5.94 -30.51 -16.95
CA VAL A 293 -6.19 -30.31 -15.53
C VAL A 293 -7.20 -29.21 -15.32
N LYS A 294 -8.05 -29.39 -14.32
CA LYS A 294 -9.02 -28.39 -13.87
C LYS A 294 -8.49 -27.70 -12.62
N LEU A 295 -8.40 -26.38 -12.70
CA LEU A 295 -7.86 -25.54 -11.66
C LEU A 295 -8.95 -24.93 -10.79
N GLY A 296 -8.67 -24.80 -9.51
CA GLY A 296 -9.44 -24.02 -8.56
C GLY A 296 -8.86 -22.63 -8.36
N LEU A 297 -8.62 -22.30 -7.09
CA LEU A 297 -8.00 -21.05 -6.70
C LEU A 297 -6.51 -21.03 -7.12
N GLY A 298 -5.97 -19.86 -7.44
CA GLY A 298 -4.56 -19.75 -7.79
C GLY A 298 -4.06 -18.31 -7.86
N ASN A 299 -2.74 -18.21 -7.82
CA ASN A 299 -2.00 -16.97 -8.03
C ASN A 299 -0.84 -17.20 -9.02
N TYR A 300 0.09 -16.25 -9.10
CA TYR A 300 1.24 -16.36 -10.02
C TYR A 300 2.25 -17.45 -9.64
N GLU A 301 2.29 -17.89 -8.37
CA GLU A 301 3.23 -18.92 -7.90
C GLU A 301 2.64 -20.34 -7.94
N ARG A 302 1.40 -20.51 -7.49
CA ARG A 302 0.77 -21.82 -7.29
C ARG A 302 -0.72 -21.80 -7.62
N ALA A 303 -1.24 -22.97 -8.02
CA ALA A 303 -2.63 -23.16 -8.31
C ALA A 303 -3.18 -24.43 -7.64
N GLU A 304 -4.43 -24.35 -7.17
CA GLU A 304 -5.21 -25.47 -6.67
C GLU A 304 -5.55 -26.39 -7.83
N ILE A 305 -5.36 -27.71 -7.66
CA ILE A 305 -5.70 -28.74 -8.61
C ILE A 305 -6.97 -29.46 -8.13
N LEU A 306 -8.04 -29.28 -8.87
CA LEU A 306 -9.32 -29.94 -8.58
C LEU A 306 -9.37 -31.35 -9.20
N GLU A 307 -8.99 -31.46 -10.47
CA GLU A 307 -9.08 -32.71 -11.24
C GLU A 307 -7.90 -32.84 -12.22
N GLY A 308 -7.59 -34.06 -12.64
CA GLY A 308 -6.63 -34.32 -13.72
C GLY A 308 -5.26 -34.79 -13.26
N VAL A 309 -4.92 -34.74 -11.94
CA VAL A 309 -3.64 -35.18 -11.40
C VAL A 309 -3.86 -36.09 -10.20
N ALA A 310 -3.24 -37.27 -10.21
CA ALA A 310 -3.21 -38.18 -9.06
C ALA A 310 -1.98 -37.89 -8.15
N PRO A 311 -2.03 -38.23 -6.85
CA PRO A 311 -0.92 -37.99 -5.93
C PRO A 311 0.41 -38.66 -6.32
N ALA A 312 0.33 -39.76 -7.06
CA ALA A 312 1.51 -40.51 -7.54
C ALA A 312 2.07 -39.99 -8.87
N ASP A 313 1.36 -39.10 -9.56
CA ASP A 313 1.80 -38.60 -10.86
C ASP A 313 3.06 -37.74 -10.72
N LEU A 314 4.00 -37.95 -11.62
CA LEU A 314 5.18 -37.11 -11.79
C LEU A 314 4.87 -36.06 -12.88
N ILE A 315 5.02 -34.80 -12.54
CA ILE A 315 4.74 -33.68 -13.42
C ILE A 315 6.06 -33.06 -13.88
N ALA A 316 6.21 -32.89 -15.18
CA ALA A 316 7.40 -32.30 -15.76
C ALA A 316 7.40 -30.77 -15.56
N ARG A 317 8.47 -30.25 -14.99
CA ARG A 317 8.79 -28.83 -14.96
C ARG A 317 9.90 -28.55 -15.96
N PRO A 318 9.68 -27.66 -16.95
CA PRO A 318 10.71 -27.32 -17.92
C PRO A 318 11.88 -26.61 -17.21
N LEU A 319 13.08 -26.94 -17.57
CA LEU A 319 14.28 -26.12 -17.28
C LEU A 319 14.27 -24.91 -18.22
N SER A 320 14.92 -23.83 -17.79
CA SER A 320 14.96 -22.58 -18.57
C SER A 320 15.37 -22.81 -20.03
N GLY A 321 14.54 -22.31 -20.95
CA GLY A 321 14.81 -22.41 -22.41
C GLY A 321 14.40 -23.74 -23.09
N THR A 322 13.72 -24.66 -22.38
CA THR A 322 13.30 -25.94 -22.93
C THR A 322 11.80 -25.92 -23.27
N GLU A 323 11.46 -26.08 -24.53
CA GLU A 323 10.07 -26.34 -24.95
C GLU A 323 9.75 -27.84 -24.80
N LEU A 324 8.67 -28.15 -24.11
CA LEU A 324 8.18 -29.49 -23.93
C LEU A 324 7.14 -29.85 -24.99
N SER A 325 7.19 -31.08 -25.52
CA SER A 325 6.19 -31.59 -26.45
C SER A 325 5.70 -32.97 -26.05
N ASP A 326 4.49 -33.33 -26.53
CA ASP A 326 3.89 -34.63 -26.25
C ASP A 326 4.73 -35.78 -26.86
N GLY A 327 4.91 -36.84 -26.09
CA GLY A 327 5.74 -37.98 -26.51
C GLY A 327 7.27 -37.80 -26.38
N MET A 328 7.77 -36.64 -26.00
CA MET A 328 9.20 -36.37 -25.83
C MET A 328 9.82 -37.30 -24.78
N LYS A 329 10.98 -37.89 -25.07
CA LYS A 329 11.75 -38.66 -24.11
C LYS A 329 12.52 -37.72 -23.17
N VAL A 330 12.41 -37.96 -21.87
CA VAL A 330 13.02 -37.12 -20.86
C VAL A 330 13.91 -37.91 -19.91
N GLU A 331 14.93 -37.21 -19.40
CA GLU A 331 15.74 -37.61 -18.25
C GLU A 331 15.25 -36.82 -17.04
N VAL A 332 14.88 -37.56 -16.02
CA VAL A 332 14.18 -36.99 -14.83
C VAL A 332 15.16 -36.71 -13.73
N THR A 333 15.14 -35.50 -13.21
CA THR A 333 15.75 -35.16 -11.93
C THR A 333 14.61 -34.84 -10.95
N GLU A 334 14.46 -35.68 -9.90
CA GLU A 334 13.45 -35.38 -8.87
C GLU A 334 13.83 -34.15 -8.08
N LYS A 335 12.90 -33.22 -7.91
CA LYS A 335 13.04 -32.05 -7.07
C LYS A 335 11.85 -31.97 -6.11
N ALA A 336 12.17 -31.91 -4.82
CA ALA A 336 11.14 -31.61 -3.84
C ALA A 336 10.61 -30.19 -4.07
N TRP A 337 9.28 -30.08 -4.17
CA TRP A 337 8.58 -28.83 -4.17
C TRP A 337 7.60 -28.85 -2.99
N PRO A 338 7.61 -27.79 -2.14
CA PRO A 338 6.84 -27.73 -0.90
C PRO A 338 5.39 -27.59 -1.13
#